data_3e7701cdbd131ca1575328426d34a663
#
_entry.id   3e7701cdbd131ca1575328426d34a663
#
_cell.length_a   1.000
_cell.length_b   1.000
_cell.length_c   1.000
_cell.angle_alpha   90.00
_cell.angle_beta   90.00
_cell.angle_gamma   90.00
#
_symmetry.space_group_name_H-M   'P 1'
#
loop_
_entity.id
_entity.type
_entity.pdbx_description
1 polymer ?
#
loop_
_entity_poly.entity_id
_entity_poly.type
_entity_poly.pdbx_seq_one_letter_code
_entity_poly.pdbx_strand_id
1 'polypeptide(L)'
;YDTIRTLQAIGVEAVVIRHPSDHYFEPLRHAIDIPIINAGDGCGHHPTQSLLDLMTIRQQFGTFIGLDVAIVGDIRHSRVARSNAEILTRLGANVLFCSPPEWQDTENRYGTYVDFDTAVKEADVVMLLRIQHERHDEKMGWTKEQYHEQYGLTIEREKQMKQTSIILHPAPVNRDVEIASELVECERSRIFKQMENGVYVRMAVLKRALQKGGTQNGYHIQTCALA
;
A
#
# COMPACT_ATOMS: atom_id res chain seq x y z
N TYR A 1 -11.81 -12.32 -19.35
CA TYR A 1 -13.25 -12.19 -19.54
C TYR A 1 -13.96 -13.53 -19.36
N ASP A 2 -13.66 -14.54 -20.18
CA ASP A 2 -14.38 -15.82 -20.17
C ASP A 2 -14.33 -16.56 -18.84
N THR A 3 -13.20 -16.50 -18.14
CA THR A 3 -13.08 -17.05 -16.79
C THR A 3 -14.10 -16.44 -15.82
N ILE A 4 -14.26 -15.12 -15.84
CA ILE A 4 -15.19 -14.43 -14.94
C ILE A 4 -16.65 -14.70 -15.34
N ARG A 5 -16.94 -14.78 -16.65
CA ARG A 5 -18.27 -15.19 -17.15
C ARG A 5 -18.62 -16.62 -16.73
N THR A 6 -17.65 -17.52 -16.77
CA THR A 6 -17.85 -18.90 -16.30
C THR A 6 -18.15 -18.92 -14.79
N LEU A 7 -17.38 -18.17 -13.97
CA LEU A 7 -17.62 -18.09 -12.54
C LEU A 7 -19.01 -17.52 -12.23
N GLN A 8 -19.43 -16.47 -12.94
CA GLN A 8 -20.78 -15.92 -12.83
C GLN A 8 -21.84 -16.96 -13.20
N ALA A 9 -21.67 -17.71 -14.29
CA ALA A 9 -22.63 -18.69 -14.77
C ALA A 9 -22.83 -19.87 -13.79
N ILE A 10 -21.83 -20.23 -13.02
CA ILE A 10 -21.91 -21.28 -11.99
C ILE A 10 -22.34 -20.76 -10.61
N GLY A 11 -22.77 -19.49 -10.50
CA GLY A 11 -23.38 -18.94 -9.30
C GLY A 11 -22.39 -18.29 -8.31
N VAL A 12 -21.17 -17.93 -8.75
CA VAL A 12 -20.27 -17.12 -7.90
C VAL A 12 -20.85 -15.71 -7.77
N GLU A 13 -20.94 -15.21 -6.53
CA GLU A 13 -21.59 -13.94 -6.22
C GLU A 13 -20.63 -12.73 -6.20
N ALA A 14 -19.32 -12.97 -6.04
CA ALA A 14 -18.28 -11.94 -6.10
C ALA A 14 -16.92 -12.60 -6.42
N VAL A 15 -16.00 -11.86 -7.02
CA VAL A 15 -14.64 -12.34 -7.29
C VAL A 15 -13.60 -11.38 -6.73
N VAL A 16 -12.51 -11.94 -6.19
CA VAL A 16 -11.34 -11.19 -5.74
C VAL A 16 -10.22 -11.50 -6.72
N ILE A 17 -9.72 -10.48 -7.43
CA ILE A 17 -8.74 -10.68 -8.51
C ILE A 17 -7.46 -9.90 -8.20
N ARG A 18 -6.31 -10.59 -8.34
CA ARG A 18 -4.99 -10.00 -8.47
C ARG A 18 -4.44 -10.30 -9.84
N HIS A 19 -3.99 -9.28 -10.57
CA HIS A 19 -3.56 -9.41 -11.95
C HIS A 19 -2.24 -8.66 -12.20
N PRO A 20 -1.37 -9.13 -13.11
CA PRO A 20 -0.11 -8.44 -13.43
C PRO A 20 -0.29 -7.20 -14.30
N SER A 21 -1.41 -7.05 -15.02
CA SER A 21 -1.68 -5.88 -15.84
C SER A 21 -2.36 -4.77 -15.05
N ASP A 22 -1.97 -3.54 -15.28
CA ASP A 22 -2.64 -2.35 -14.76
C ASP A 22 -4.06 -2.27 -15.36
N HIS A 23 -5.01 -1.80 -14.56
CA HIS A 23 -6.40 -1.55 -14.98
C HIS A 23 -7.10 -2.75 -15.63
N TYR A 24 -6.71 -3.99 -15.31
CA TYR A 24 -7.30 -5.22 -15.88
C TYR A 24 -8.82 -5.27 -15.78
N PHE A 25 -9.40 -4.56 -14.84
CA PHE A 25 -10.85 -4.54 -14.56
C PHE A 25 -11.65 -3.65 -15.53
N GLU A 26 -11.03 -2.73 -16.25
CA GLU A 26 -11.74 -1.80 -17.13
C GLU A 26 -12.59 -2.52 -18.21
N PRO A 27 -12.08 -3.51 -18.97
CA PRO A 27 -12.89 -4.22 -19.93
C PRO A 27 -13.98 -5.10 -19.29
N LEU A 28 -13.84 -5.44 -18.01
CA LEU A 28 -14.81 -6.27 -17.28
C LEU A 28 -15.96 -5.44 -16.69
N ARG A 29 -15.73 -4.16 -16.46
CA ARG A 29 -16.56 -3.24 -15.68
C ARG A 29 -18.01 -3.14 -16.14
N HIS A 30 -18.25 -3.25 -17.45
CA HIS A 30 -19.60 -3.15 -18.06
C HIS A 30 -20.08 -4.49 -18.64
N ALA A 31 -19.27 -5.54 -18.55
CA ALA A 31 -19.54 -6.81 -19.17
C ALA A 31 -19.84 -7.94 -18.17
N ILE A 32 -19.65 -7.66 -16.87
CA ILE A 32 -19.81 -8.62 -15.77
C ILE A 32 -20.74 -8.01 -14.73
N ASP A 33 -21.71 -8.80 -14.26
CA ASP A 33 -22.73 -8.35 -13.29
C ASP A 33 -22.33 -8.60 -11.83
N ILE A 34 -21.39 -9.53 -11.59
CA ILE A 34 -20.92 -9.81 -10.24
C ILE A 34 -19.82 -8.80 -9.82
N PRO A 35 -19.76 -8.41 -8.53
CA PRO A 35 -18.73 -7.53 -8.03
C PRO A 35 -17.32 -8.09 -8.21
N ILE A 36 -16.41 -7.22 -8.67
CA ILE A 36 -14.98 -7.51 -8.76
C ILE A 36 -14.25 -6.69 -7.71
N ILE A 37 -13.52 -7.36 -6.81
CA ILE A 37 -12.68 -6.75 -5.78
C ILE A 37 -11.23 -6.79 -6.27
N ASN A 38 -10.62 -5.61 -6.46
CA ASN A 38 -9.24 -5.51 -6.88
C ASN A 38 -8.29 -5.82 -5.70
N ALA A 39 -7.58 -6.94 -5.78
CA ALA A 39 -6.54 -7.36 -4.83
C ALA A 39 -5.12 -6.96 -5.29
N GLY A 40 -5.03 -6.06 -6.25
CA GLY A 40 -3.80 -5.49 -6.80
C GLY A 40 -3.67 -5.73 -8.30
N ASP A 41 -3.55 -4.65 -9.06
CA ASP A 41 -3.34 -4.64 -10.50
C ASP A 41 -1.93 -4.10 -10.81
N GLY A 42 -1.12 -4.87 -11.48
CA GLY A 42 0.22 -4.50 -11.96
C GLY A 42 1.04 -3.65 -11.01
N CYS A 43 1.46 -2.50 -11.49
CA CYS A 43 2.02 -1.37 -10.71
C CYS A 43 0.96 -0.29 -10.40
N GLY A 44 -0.30 -0.51 -10.75
CA GLY A 44 -1.43 0.42 -10.57
C GLY A 44 -1.84 0.59 -9.11
N HIS A 45 -2.86 -0.13 -8.67
CA HIS A 45 -3.47 0.07 -7.36
C HIS A 45 -3.59 -1.20 -6.51
N HIS A 46 -3.59 -1.02 -5.20
CA HIS A 46 -3.95 -2.03 -4.21
C HIS A 46 -4.93 -1.45 -3.17
N PRO A 47 -6.21 -1.25 -3.54
CA PRO A 47 -7.16 -0.47 -2.74
C PRO A 47 -7.35 -1.01 -1.32
N THR A 48 -7.45 -2.34 -1.16
CA THR A 48 -7.65 -2.95 0.17
C THR A 48 -6.43 -2.83 1.07
N GLN A 49 -5.22 -2.68 0.50
CA GLN A 49 -4.02 -2.37 1.27
C GLN A 49 -4.07 -0.92 1.76
N SER A 50 -4.37 0.02 0.89
CA SER A 50 -4.49 1.42 1.32
C SER A 50 -5.55 1.60 2.39
N LEU A 51 -6.70 0.93 2.30
CA LEU A 51 -7.76 1.01 3.32
C LEU A 51 -7.29 0.50 4.69
N LEU A 52 -6.54 -0.60 4.75
CA LEU A 52 -6.01 -1.09 6.03
C LEU A 52 -4.91 -0.21 6.60
N ASP A 53 -4.08 0.37 5.74
CA ASP A 53 -3.04 1.32 6.12
C ASP A 53 -3.68 2.59 6.69
N LEU A 54 -4.69 3.15 6.00
CA LEU A 54 -5.48 4.28 6.47
C LEU A 54 -6.18 3.98 7.80
N MET A 55 -6.80 2.80 7.95
CA MET A 55 -7.43 2.39 9.20
C MET A 55 -6.41 2.39 10.35
N THR A 56 -5.19 1.89 10.10
CA THR A 56 -4.13 1.83 11.09
C THR A 56 -3.65 3.23 11.49
N ILE A 57 -3.42 4.11 10.51
CA ILE A 57 -3.04 5.52 10.75
C ILE A 57 -4.17 6.24 11.53
N ARG A 58 -5.42 6.06 11.10
CA ARG A 58 -6.57 6.69 11.76
C ARG A 58 -6.75 6.25 13.22
N GLN A 59 -6.50 4.98 13.51
CA GLN A 59 -6.55 4.45 14.88
C GLN A 59 -5.46 5.08 15.76
N GLN A 60 -4.29 5.39 15.21
CA GLN A 60 -3.17 5.98 15.94
C GLN A 60 -3.33 7.48 16.16
N PHE A 61 -3.68 8.24 15.11
CA PHE A 61 -3.63 9.70 15.13
C PHE A 61 -5.00 10.38 15.16
N GLY A 62 -6.07 9.67 14.84
CA GLY A 62 -7.43 10.24 14.77
C GLY A 62 -7.68 11.15 13.55
N THR A 63 -6.66 11.56 12.82
CA THR A 63 -6.71 12.45 11.64
C THR A 63 -5.67 12.04 10.61
N PHE A 64 -5.76 12.59 9.41
CA PHE A 64 -4.72 12.53 8.37
C PHE A 64 -4.15 13.93 8.09
N ILE A 65 -4.94 14.96 8.40
CA ILE A 65 -4.61 16.34 8.07
C ILE A 65 -3.33 16.76 8.79
N GLY A 66 -2.34 17.18 8.00
CA GLY A 66 -1.06 17.67 8.49
C GLY A 66 -0.08 16.61 8.99
N LEU A 67 -0.40 15.30 8.84
CA LEU A 67 0.58 14.26 9.12
C LEU A 67 1.64 14.20 8.02
N ASP A 68 2.88 14.05 8.42
CA ASP A 68 3.99 13.77 7.51
C ASP A 68 4.17 12.25 7.40
N VAL A 69 3.99 11.71 6.18
CA VAL A 69 4.06 10.28 5.90
C VAL A 69 5.22 9.99 4.96
N ALA A 70 6.28 9.39 5.48
CA ALA A 70 7.41 8.91 4.67
C ALA A 70 7.08 7.56 4.06
N ILE A 71 7.17 7.45 2.72
CA ILE A 71 7.07 6.20 1.97
C ILE A 71 8.45 5.87 1.42
N VAL A 72 9.02 4.75 1.85
CA VAL A 72 10.44 4.41 1.65
C VAL A 72 10.58 3.14 0.83
N GLY A 73 11.35 3.18 -0.25
CA GLY A 73 11.69 2.01 -1.07
C GLY A 73 11.50 2.22 -2.57
N ASP A 74 11.08 1.18 -3.29
CA ASP A 74 10.81 1.24 -4.72
C ASP A 74 9.47 1.93 -5.00
N ILE A 75 9.50 3.23 -5.18
CA ILE A 75 8.30 4.04 -5.44
C ILE A 75 7.73 3.75 -6.83
N ARG A 76 8.60 3.57 -7.81
CA ARG A 76 8.23 3.44 -9.24
C ARG A 76 7.41 2.18 -9.52
N HIS A 77 7.78 1.04 -8.92
CA HIS A 77 7.14 -0.25 -9.20
C HIS A 77 6.18 -0.70 -8.09
N SER A 78 5.96 0.15 -7.07
CA SER A 78 5.09 -0.17 -5.95
C SER A 78 3.67 0.38 -6.12
N ARG A 79 2.72 -0.52 -6.39
CA ARG A 79 1.29 -0.19 -6.33
C ARG A 79 0.85 0.30 -4.94
N VAL A 80 1.53 -0.12 -3.87
CA VAL A 80 1.25 0.32 -2.50
C VAL A 80 1.65 1.78 -2.32
N ALA A 81 2.85 2.16 -2.81
CA ALA A 81 3.30 3.54 -2.79
C ALA A 81 2.33 4.45 -3.56
N ARG A 82 1.96 4.07 -4.78
CA ARG A 82 1.04 4.86 -5.62
C ARG A 82 -0.32 5.05 -4.97
N SER A 83 -0.96 3.96 -4.53
CA SER A 83 -2.28 4.02 -3.91
C SER A 83 -2.29 4.82 -2.62
N ASN A 84 -1.27 4.65 -1.76
CA ASN A 84 -1.20 5.35 -0.48
C ASN A 84 -0.85 6.83 -0.68
N ALA A 85 0.09 7.16 -1.56
CA ALA A 85 0.45 8.56 -1.82
C ALA A 85 -0.77 9.36 -2.30
N GLU A 86 -1.51 8.85 -3.29
CA GLU A 86 -2.71 9.51 -3.78
C GLU A 86 -3.74 9.75 -2.68
N ILE A 87 -4.14 8.70 -1.96
CA ILE A 87 -5.23 8.83 -1.00
C ILE A 87 -4.84 9.63 0.24
N LEU A 88 -3.61 9.50 0.74
CA LEU A 88 -3.10 10.26 1.88
C LEU A 88 -3.07 11.76 1.57
N THR A 89 -2.56 12.14 0.39
CA THR A 89 -2.55 13.54 -0.06
C THR A 89 -3.97 14.10 -0.17
N ARG A 90 -4.92 13.34 -0.72
CA ARG A 90 -6.34 13.73 -0.78
C ARG A 90 -6.99 13.89 0.60
N LEU A 91 -6.51 13.17 1.60
CA LEU A 91 -6.95 13.28 2.99
C LEU A 91 -6.22 14.36 3.80
N GLY A 92 -5.31 15.10 3.16
CA GLY A 92 -4.61 16.24 3.76
C GLY A 92 -3.31 15.90 4.48
N ALA A 93 -2.74 14.73 4.26
CA ALA A 93 -1.39 14.38 4.71
C ALA A 93 -0.33 14.90 3.73
N ASN A 94 0.87 15.14 4.21
CA ASN A 94 2.05 15.42 3.41
C ASN A 94 2.78 14.10 3.15
N VAL A 95 3.08 13.79 1.89
CA VAL A 95 3.77 12.57 1.52
C VAL A 95 5.23 12.89 1.16
N LEU A 96 6.15 12.20 1.83
CA LEU A 96 7.59 12.28 1.61
C LEU A 96 8.05 10.95 0.98
N PHE A 97 8.66 11.01 -0.21
CA PHE A 97 9.23 9.83 -0.85
C PHE A 97 10.72 9.73 -0.55
N CYS A 98 11.16 8.54 -0.12
CA CYS A 98 12.57 8.22 0.09
C CYS A 98 12.93 6.99 -0.75
N SER A 99 13.74 7.19 -1.79
CA SER A 99 13.99 6.16 -2.80
C SER A 99 15.33 6.38 -3.49
N PRO A 100 16.06 5.30 -3.82
CA PRO A 100 17.17 5.40 -4.77
C PRO A 100 16.72 6.11 -6.05
N PRO A 101 17.60 6.90 -6.70
CA PRO A 101 17.24 7.67 -7.91
C PRO A 101 16.62 6.81 -9.02
N GLU A 102 17.10 5.59 -9.21
CA GLU A 102 16.63 4.66 -10.24
C GLU A 102 15.24 4.08 -9.98
N TRP A 103 14.76 4.17 -8.72
CA TRP A 103 13.43 3.69 -8.29
C TRP A 103 12.44 4.82 -8.05
N GLN A 104 12.81 6.04 -8.40
CA GLN A 104 11.90 7.17 -8.31
C GLN A 104 10.87 7.14 -9.45
N ASP A 105 9.64 7.47 -9.12
CA ASP A 105 8.54 7.73 -10.06
C ASP A 105 8.37 9.24 -10.24
N THR A 106 9.00 9.80 -11.28
CA THR A 106 8.96 11.24 -11.56
C THR A 106 7.59 11.75 -12.02
N GLU A 107 6.68 10.85 -12.40
CA GLU A 107 5.32 11.19 -12.78
C GLU A 107 4.37 11.25 -11.57
N ASN A 108 4.78 10.68 -10.44
CA ASN A 108 3.98 10.69 -9.21
C ASN A 108 4.04 12.06 -8.53
N ARG A 109 2.94 12.80 -8.62
CA ARG A 109 2.82 14.18 -8.10
C ARG A 109 2.27 14.27 -6.68
N TYR A 110 2.03 13.13 -6.02
CA TYR A 110 1.39 13.07 -4.70
C TYR A 110 2.38 13.17 -3.54
N GLY A 111 3.68 13.27 -3.81
CA GLY A 111 4.70 13.40 -2.77
C GLY A 111 5.94 14.14 -3.26
N THR A 112 6.80 14.47 -2.31
CA THR A 112 8.08 15.14 -2.56
C THR A 112 9.24 14.20 -2.20
N TYR A 113 10.24 14.09 -3.06
CA TYR A 113 11.44 13.32 -2.76
C TYR A 113 12.34 14.05 -1.78
N VAL A 114 12.70 13.37 -0.72
CA VAL A 114 13.58 13.85 0.35
C VAL A 114 14.59 12.77 0.75
N ASP A 115 15.65 13.17 1.40
CA ASP A 115 16.60 12.26 2.03
C ASP A 115 15.95 11.50 3.18
N PHE A 116 16.29 10.19 3.32
CA PHE A 116 15.63 9.36 4.33
C PHE A 116 16.02 9.75 5.76
N ASP A 117 17.25 10.15 6.01
CA ASP A 117 17.69 10.59 7.34
C ASP A 117 17.01 11.91 7.76
N THR A 118 16.58 12.72 6.80
CA THR A 118 15.74 13.90 7.03
C THR A 118 14.29 13.46 7.29
N ALA A 119 13.72 12.63 6.41
CA ALA A 119 12.33 12.20 6.53
C ALA A 119 12.05 11.46 7.84
N VAL A 120 12.98 10.64 8.31
CA VAL A 120 12.83 9.86 9.54
C VAL A 120 12.63 10.74 10.79
N LYS A 121 13.21 11.95 10.79
CA LYS A 121 13.07 12.91 11.89
C LYS A 121 11.76 13.68 11.85
N GLU A 122 11.22 13.88 10.66
CA GLU A 122 10.04 14.71 10.41
C GLU A 122 8.76 13.91 10.30
N ALA A 123 8.84 12.63 9.89
CA ALA A 123 7.66 11.82 9.66
C ALA A 123 6.92 11.41 10.95
N ASP A 124 5.59 11.46 10.88
CA ASP A 124 4.70 10.86 11.87
C ASP A 124 4.48 9.37 11.57
N VAL A 125 4.55 9.00 10.29
CA VAL A 125 4.43 7.63 9.80
C VAL A 125 5.60 7.31 8.89
N VAL A 126 6.35 6.26 9.21
CA VAL A 126 7.37 5.69 8.32
C VAL A 126 6.81 4.41 7.71
N MET A 127 6.44 4.47 6.44
CA MET A 127 5.91 3.34 5.67
C MET A 127 7.01 2.77 4.78
N LEU A 128 7.49 1.59 5.15
CA LEU A 128 8.51 0.88 4.39
C LEU A 128 7.86 0.01 3.32
N LEU A 129 8.43 -0.03 2.14
CA LEU A 129 7.98 -0.89 1.04
C LEU A 129 8.78 -2.18 1.01
N ARG A 130 8.12 -3.29 0.69
CA ARG A 130 8.81 -4.56 0.47
C ARG A 130 9.69 -4.48 -0.77
N ILE A 131 10.96 -4.80 -0.65
CA ILE A 131 11.87 -4.97 -1.77
C ILE A 131 11.64 -6.34 -2.41
N GLN A 132 11.23 -6.34 -3.68
CA GLN A 132 10.91 -7.55 -4.42
C GLN A 132 12.16 -8.07 -5.15
N HIS A 133 13.01 -8.81 -4.48
CA HIS A 133 14.24 -9.39 -5.06
C HIS A 133 13.95 -10.25 -6.31
N GLU A 134 12.79 -10.92 -6.35
CA GLU A 134 12.39 -11.82 -7.44
C GLU A 134 12.16 -11.08 -8.78
N ARG A 135 11.94 -9.78 -8.76
CA ARG A 135 11.74 -8.94 -9.97
C ARG A 135 13.01 -8.27 -10.47
N HIS A 136 14.08 -8.35 -9.70
CA HIS A 136 15.27 -7.52 -9.88
C HIS A 136 16.57 -8.35 -9.99
N ASP A 137 16.48 -9.67 -10.25
CA ASP A 137 17.60 -10.65 -10.13
C ASP A 137 18.90 -10.34 -10.88
N GLU A 138 18.97 -9.31 -11.73
CA GLU A 138 20.22 -8.90 -12.40
C GLU A 138 20.43 -7.37 -12.56
N LYS A 139 19.46 -6.53 -12.12
CA LYS A 139 19.50 -5.07 -12.40
C LYS A 139 19.43 -4.17 -11.19
N MET A 140 19.45 -4.70 -9.97
CA MET A 140 19.21 -3.85 -8.79
C MET A 140 20.33 -2.88 -8.47
N GLY A 141 21.56 -3.18 -8.83
CA GLY A 141 22.69 -2.32 -8.46
C GLY A 141 22.99 -2.23 -6.95
N TRP A 142 22.14 -2.84 -6.11
CA TRP A 142 22.20 -2.80 -4.66
C TRP A 142 22.31 -4.19 -4.07
N THR A 143 23.27 -4.42 -3.15
CA THR A 143 23.20 -5.59 -2.25
C THR A 143 22.19 -5.32 -1.14
N LYS A 144 21.77 -6.37 -0.43
CA LYS A 144 20.85 -6.22 0.72
C LYS A 144 21.45 -5.32 1.79
N GLU A 145 22.72 -5.49 2.05
CA GLU A 145 23.48 -4.73 3.05
C GLU A 145 23.57 -3.25 2.65
N GLN A 146 23.92 -2.97 1.39
CA GLN A 146 23.98 -1.60 0.87
C GLN A 146 22.61 -0.90 0.94
N TYR A 147 21.54 -1.63 0.56
CA TYR A 147 20.19 -1.09 0.64
C TYR A 147 19.81 -0.83 2.10
N HIS A 148 20.08 -1.77 3.01
CA HIS A 148 19.80 -1.61 4.44
C HIS A 148 20.51 -0.39 5.03
N GLU A 149 21.79 -0.23 4.72
CA GLU A 149 22.58 0.91 5.19
C GLU A 149 22.01 2.25 4.72
N GLN A 150 21.60 2.35 3.45
CA GLN A 150 21.19 3.63 2.86
C GLN A 150 19.69 3.91 2.98
N TYR A 151 18.83 2.91 2.83
CA TYR A 151 17.36 3.05 2.78
C TYR A 151 16.62 2.14 3.77
N GLY A 152 17.30 1.29 4.52
CA GLY A 152 16.70 0.48 5.57
C GLY A 152 16.43 1.32 6.83
N LEU A 153 15.34 1.00 7.54
CA LEU A 153 15.11 1.55 8.87
C LEU A 153 15.98 0.80 9.88
N THR A 154 17.14 1.38 10.19
CA THR A 154 18.09 0.86 11.17
C THR A 154 17.71 1.28 12.59
N ILE A 155 18.35 0.69 13.59
CA ILE A 155 18.18 1.09 15.01
C ILE A 155 18.58 2.55 15.22
N GLU A 156 19.62 3.02 14.51
CA GLU A 156 20.12 4.40 14.63
C GLU A 156 19.08 5.40 14.06
N ARG A 157 18.43 5.05 12.95
CA ARG A 157 17.35 5.86 12.38
C ARG A 157 16.11 5.86 13.26
N GLU A 158 15.74 4.70 13.82
CA GLU A 158 14.60 4.58 14.72
C GLU A 158 14.72 5.50 15.94
N LYS A 159 15.92 5.62 16.52
CA LYS A 159 16.19 6.53 17.65
C LYS A 159 15.99 8.02 17.31
N GLN A 160 16.02 8.38 16.02
CA GLN A 160 15.83 9.74 15.56
C GLN A 160 14.36 10.07 15.22
N MET A 161 13.48 9.06 15.17
CA MET A 161 12.05 9.25 14.92
C MET A 161 11.41 10.06 16.06
N LYS A 162 10.35 10.82 15.72
CA LYS A 162 9.50 11.46 16.73
C LYS A 162 8.97 10.40 17.71
N GLN A 163 8.79 10.76 18.96
CA GLN A 163 8.31 9.85 20.01
C GLN A 163 6.96 9.19 19.65
N THR A 164 6.08 9.91 18.95
CA THR A 164 4.74 9.45 18.55
C THR A 164 4.72 8.73 17.21
N SER A 165 5.83 8.71 16.48
CA SER A 165 5.88 8.10 15.14
C SER A 165 5.65 6.60 15.17
N ILE A 166 5.02 6.10 14.11
CA ILE A 166 4.77 4.68 13.90
C ILE A 166 5.47 4.13 12.65
N ILE A 167 5.71 2.83 12.66
CA ILE A 167 6.29 2.09 11.55
C ILE A 167 5.21 1.23 10.90
N LEU A 168 5.07 1.36 9.58
CA LEU A 168 4.18 0.55 8.74
C LEU A 168 4.97 -0.24 7.70
N HIS A 169 4.45 -1.41 7.32
CA HIS A 169 4.98 -2.23 6.23
C HIS A 169 3.88 -3.15 5.69
N PRO A 170 3.70 -3.26 4.36
CA PRO A 170 2.60 -4.04 3.77
C PRO A 170 2.75 -5.56 3.91
N ALA A 171 3.84 -6.04 4.51
CA ALA A 171 4.22 -7.45 4.67
C ALA A 171 4.19 -8.28 3.34
N PRO A 172 4.87 -9.43 3.29
CA PRO A 172 5.84 -9.92 4.28
C PRO A 172 7.10 -9.06 4.33
N VAL A 173 7.74 -9.00 5.50
CA VAL A 173 8.95 -8.20 5.75
C VAL A 173 10.20 -8.98 5.32
N ASN A 174 11.15 -8.32 4.66
CA ASN A 174 12.51 -8.83 4.52
C ASN A 174 13.36 -8.19 5.65
N ARG A 175 13.54 -8.95 6.73
CA ARG A 175 14.33 -8.52 7.88
C ARG A 175 15.75 -8.18 7.45
N ASP A 176 16.31 -7.13 8.02
CA ASP A 176 17.67 -6.63 7.76
C ASP A 176 17.90 -6.22 6.28
N VAL A 177 16.79 -5.90 5.59
CA VAL A 177 16.81 -5.27 4.27
C VAL A 177 16.09 -3.91 4.37
N GLU A 178 14.75 -3.88 4.38
CA GLU A 178 14.01 -2.63 4.54
C GLU A 178 13.85 -2.18 6.00
N ILE A 179 14.05 -3.08 6.97
CA ILE A 179 13.92 -2.80 8.40
C ILE A 179 14.81 -3.74 9.21
N ALA A 180 15.46 -3.21 10.25
CA ALA A 180 16.20 -4.03 11.20
C ALA A 180 15.27 -5.03 11.91
N SER A 181 15.76 -6.25 12.12
CA SER A 181 14.95 -7.36 12.65
C SER A 181 14.26 -7.04 13.95
N GLU A 182 14.92 -6.31 14.86
CA GLU A 182 14.42 -5.90 16.17
C GLU A 182 13.25 -4.92 16.09
N LEU A 183 13.18 -4.12 15.01
CA LEU A 183 12.16 -3.08 14.85
C LEU A 183 10.84 -3.62 14.33
N VAL A 184 10.80 -4.82 13.77
CA VAL A 184 9.57 -5.42 13.22
C VAL A 184 8.48 -5.54 14.28
N GLU A 185 8.86 -5.78 15.54
CA GLU A 185 7.96 -6.01 16.67
C GLU A 185 8.17 -4.99 17.80
N CYS A 186 8.87 -3.88 17.54
CA CYS A 186 9.07 -2.85 18.54
C CYS A 186 7.76 -2.11 18.89
N GLU A 187 7.76 -1.35 19.99
CA GLU A 187 6.58 -0.66 20.51
C GLU A 187 5.88 0.25 19.47
N ARG A 188 6.65 0.92 18.59
CA ARG A 188 6.09 1.80 17.56
C ARG A 188 5.71 1.08 16.26
N SER A 189 6.04 -0.21 16.12
CA SER A 189 5.62 -1.01 14.96
C SER A 189 4.11 -1.24 14.98
N ARG A 190 3.49 -1.07 13.80
CA ARG A 190 2.08 -1.37 13.57
C ARG A 190 1.89 -2.45 12.50
N ILE A 191 2.96 -3.15 12.14
CA ILE A 191 2.97 -4.14 11.05
C ILE A 191 1.93 -5.25 11.30
N PHE A 192 1.92 -5.84 12.49
CA PHE A 192 0.93 -6.86 12.85
C PHE A 192 -0.48 -6.27 13.03
N LYS A 193 -0.57 -5.00 13.46
CA LYS A 193 -1.85 -4.30 13.53
C LYS A 193 -2.44 -4.04 12.14
N GLN A 194 -1.59 -3.74 11.13
CA GLN A 194 -2.03 -3.66 9.74
C GLN A 194 -2.60 -5.01 9.26
N MET A 195 -1.96 -6.13 9.60
CA MET A 195 -2.46 -7.47 9.25
C MET A 195 -3.83 -7.75 9.86
N GLU A 196 -4.01 -7.46 11.15
CA GLU A 196 -5.29 -7.56 11.86
C GLU A 196 -6.36 -6.67 11.20
N ASN A 197 -6.06 -5.39 11.01
CA ASN A 197 -6.94 -4.43 10.35
C ASN A 197 -7.31 -4.89 8.93
N GLY A 198 -6.39 -5.59 8.26
CA GLY A 198 -6.59 -6.17 6.94
C GLY A 198 -7.74 -7.18 6.89
N VAL A 199 -7.95 -7.93 7.95
CA VAL A 199 -9.09 -8.86 8.06
C VAL A 199 -10.40 -8.07 8.10
N TYR A 200 -10.52 -7.09 9.00
CA TYR A 200 -11.74 -6.30 9.16
C TYR A 200 -12.07 -5.48 7.91
N VAL A 201 -11.08 -4.85 7.30
CA VAL A 201 -11.26 -4.09 6.06
C VAL A 201 -11.78 -4.99 4.94
N ARG A 202 -11.18 -6.15 4.74
CA ARG A 202 -11.60 -7.09 3.66
C ARG A 202 -12.98 -7.66 3.92
N MET A 203 -13.34 -7.95 5.18
CA MET A 203 -14.70 -8.33 5.56
C MET A 203 -15.71 -7.22 5.21
N ALA A 204 -15.40 -5.97 5.53
CA ALA A 204 -16.26 -4.82 5.20
C ALA A 204 -16.42 -4.63 3.69
N VAL A 205 -15.33 -4.76 2.92
CA VAL A 205 -15.36 -4.68 1.44
C VAL A 205 -16.22 -5.79 0.84
N LEU A 206 -16.05 -7.04 1.29
CA LEU A 206 -16.86 -8.18 0.84
C LEU A 206 -18.34 -7.97 1.18
N LYS A 207 -18.65 -7.59 2.42
CA LYS A 207 -20.02 -7.32 2.84
C LYS A 207 -20.67 -6.23 1.98
N ARG A 208 -19.95 -5.14 1.71
CA ARG A 208 -20.44 -4.05 0.85
C ARG A 208 -20.65 -4.51 -0.60
N ALA A 209 -19.74 -5.32 -1.14
CA ALA A 209 -19.84 -5.85 -2.49
C ALA A 209 -21.09 -6.73 -2.66
N LEU A 210 -21.31 -7.68 -1.74
CA LEU A 210 -22.44 -8.60 -1.77
C LEU A 210 -23.79 -7.89 -1.53
N GLN A 211 -23.85 -6.88 -0.66
CA GLN A 211 -25.07 -6.12 -0.43
C GLN A 211 -25.51 -5.30 -1.64
N LYS A 212 -24.60 -4.82 -2.47
CA LYS A 212 -24.90 -4.05 -3.68
C LYS A 212 -25.19 -4.93 -4.91
N GLY A 213 -24.68 -6.15 -4.94
CA GLY A 213 -24.97 -7.11 -6.00
C GLY A 213 -26.43 -7.59 -6.03
N GLY A 214 -27.18 -7.41 -4.93
CA GLY A 214 -28.62 -7.73 -4.85
C GLY A 214 -29.57 -6.64 -5.33
N THR A 215 -29.10 -5.45 -5.68
CA THR A 215 -29.91 -4.37 -6.26
C THR A 215 -29.51 -4.12 -7.72
N GLN A 216 -30.42 -4.38 -8.63
CA GLN A 216 -30.29 -4.11 -10.07
C GLN A 216 -30.09 -2.60 -10.33
N ASN A 217 -28.93 -2.07 -10.05
CA ASN A 217 -28.45 -0.81 -10.62
C ASN A 217 -26.93 -0.76 -10.46
N GLY A 218 -26.26 -0.85 -11.60
CA GLY A 218 -24.83 -0.97 -11.78
C GLY A 218 -24.00 0.16 -11.13
N TYR A 219 -23.67 -0.02 -9.88
CA TYR A 219 -22.57 0.71 -9.27
C TYR A 219 -21.37 -0.23 -9.21
N HIS A 220 -20.62 -0.23 -10.31
CA HIS A 220 -19.26 -0.71 -10.30
C HIS A 220 -18.50 0.02 -9.18
N ILE A 221 -17.81 -0.73 -8.33
CA ILE A 221 -16.87 -0.14 -7.39
C ILE A 221 -15.71 0.41 -8.23
N GLN A 222 -15.90 1.61 -8.77
CA GLN A 222 -14.75 2.46 -9.05
C GLN A 222 -13.97 2.53 -7.74
N THR A 223 -12.65 2.24 -7.81
CA THR A 223 -11.68 2.55 -6.76
C THR A 223 -12.35 3.16 -5.55
N CYS A 224 -12.25 2.58 -4.36
CA CYS A 224 -12.74 3.23 -3.15
C CYS A 224 -12.14 4.63 -3.07
N ALA A 225 -12.61 5.52 -3.94
CA ALA A 225 -12.56 6.94 -3.74
C ALA A 225 -13.59 7.16 -2.65
N LEU A 226 -13.11 7.38 -1.45
CA LEU A 226 -13.87 8.01 -0.40
C LEU A 226 -14.33 9.36 -0.99
N ALA A 227 -15.62 9.47 -1.30
CA ALA A 227 -16.26 10.76 -1.46
C ALA A 227 -16.43 11.37 -0.08
#